data_2541c65ae9453bc4b55a9810e88df541
#
_entry.id   2541c65ae9453bc4b55a9810e88df541
#
_cell.length_a   1.000
_cell.length_b   1.000
_cell.length_c   1.000
_cell.angle_alpha   90.00
_cell.angle_beta   90.00
_cell.angle_gamma   90.00
#
_symmetry.space_group_name_H-M   'P 1'
#
loop_
_entity.id
_entity.type
_entity.pdbx_description
1 polymer ?
#
loop_
_entity_poly.entity_id
_entity_poly.type
_entity_poly.pdbx_seq_one_letter_code
_entity_poly.pdbx_strand_id
1 'polypeptide(L)'
;CVSILTLSGCESIERSLKGDRYVDQKLAENSSKEATEQLNKETKQALKADKKAFPQLDKAVAKNEAQVLIKTSKGDINIKLFPKYAPLAVENFLTHAKEGYYNGLSFHRVIKDFMIQSGDPNGDGTGGKSIWNGKDKKKDSGNGFVNEISPYLYNIRGSLAMANAGADTNGSQFFINQSQQDHSKQLSDKKVPKVIIKAYSEGGNPSLDGGYTVFGQVISGMETVDKIASVEVTKSDQPKEKITITSIKVIKGYKFK
;
A
#
# COMPACT_ATOMS: atom_id res chain seq x y z
N CYS A 1 24.89 -15.13 -18.77
CA CYS A 1 25.83 -13.96 -18.79
C CYS A 1 26.26 -13.56 -20.21
N VAL A 2 25.35 -13.27 -21.14
CA VAL A 2 25.74 -12.78 -22.49
C VAL A 2 24.80 -11.67 -23.01
N SER A 3 23.75 -11.27 -22.30
CA SER A 3 22.72 -10.33 -22.84
C SER A 3 22.87 -8.86 -22.42
N ILE A 4 23.84 -8.48 -21.60
CA ILE A 4 23.95 -7.11 -21.05
C ILE A 4 24.91 -6.22 -21.87
N LEU A 5 25.81 -6.79 -22.67
CA LEU A 5 26.84 -6.02 -23.40
C LEU A 5 26.40 -5.50 -24.77
N THR A 6 25.32 -6.00 -25.35
CA THR A 6 24.86 -5.57 -26.69
C THR A 6 23.87 -4.36 -26.65
N LEU A 7 23.24 -4.08 -25.53
CA LEU A 7 22.30 -2.96 -25.39
C LEU A 7 23.01 -1.60 -25.27
N SER A 8 24.17 -1.52 -24.60
CA SER A 8 24.87 -0.24 -24.39
C SER A 8 25.47 0.36 -25.70
N GLY A 9 25.81 -0.46 -26.67
CA GLY A 9 26.36 0.01 -27.96
C GLY A 9 25.29 0.67 -28.84
N CYS A 10 24.10 0.10 -28.94
CA CYS A 10 23.01 0.67 -29.72
C CYS A 10 22.45 1.96 -29.07
N GLU A 11 22.41 2.02 -27.76
CA GLU A 11 21.93 3.18 -27.02
C GLU A 11 22.86 4.40 -27.21
N SER A 12 24.17 4.22 -27.16
CA SER A 12 25.16 5.30 -27.39
C SER A 12 25.11 5.85 -28.80
N ILE A 13 24.89 5.01 -29.80
CA ILE A 13 24.75 5.42 -31.21
C ILE A 13 23.43 6.19 -31.40
N GLU A 14 22.32 5.72 -30.79
CA GLU A 14 21.02 6.36 -30.87
C GLU A 14 21.01 7.73 -30.16
N ARG A 15 21.71 7.87 -29.03
CA ARG A 15 21.92 9.15 -28.32
C ARG A 15 22.69 10.15 -29.20
N SER A 16 23.74 9.69 -29.92
CA SER A 16 24.52 10.55 -30.79
C SER A 16 23.73 11.03 -32.01
N LEU A 17 22.81 10.21 -32.55
CA LEU A 17 22.03 10.52 -33.76
C LEU A 17 20.74 11.30 -33.47
N LYS A 18 20.05 11.02 -32.38
CA LYS A 18 18.70 11.54 -32.08
C LYS A 18 18.63 12.40 -30.81
N GLY A 19 19.75 12.48 -30.06
CA GLY A 19 19.86 13.24 -28.82
C GLY A 19 19.36 12.48 -27.59
N ASP A 20 19.87 12.88 -26.41
CA ASP A 20 19.61 12.23 -25.13
C ASP A 20 18.13 12.22 -24.76
N ARG A 21 17.42 13.34 -24.95
CA ARG A 21 15.99 13.46 -24.65
C ARG A 21 15.14 12.41 -25.38
N TYR A 22 15.42 12.16 -26.65
CA TYR A 22 14.68 11.17 -27.45
C TYR A 22 14.92 9.74 -26.93
N VAL A 23 16.19 9.42 -26.62
CA VAL A 23 16.55 8.09 -26.12
C VAL A 23 15.96 7.87 -24.72
N ASP A 24 16.04 8.86 -23.84
CA ASP A 24 15.49 8.77 -22.49
C ASP A 24 13.96 8.62 -22.52
N GLN A 25 13.26 9.34 -23.40
CA GLN A 25 11.83 9.18 -23.59
C GLN A 25 11.46 7.79 -24.09
N LYS A 26 12.20 7.27 -25.08
CA LYS A 26 11.98 5.94 -25.64
C LYS A 26 12.25 4.83 -24.62
N LEU A 27 13.28 4.99 -23.79
CA LEU A 27 13.58 4.05 -22.71
C LEU A 27 12.47 4.06 -21.65
N ALA A 28 11.97 5.23 -21.28
CA ALA A 28 10.85 5.36 -20.35
C ALA A 28 9.56 4.73 -20.91
N GLU A 29 9.25 4.95 -22.20
CA GLU A 29 8.09 4.33 -22.87
C GLU A 29 8.21 2.80 -22.93
N ASN A 30 9.39 2.27 -23.24
CA ASN A 30 9.63 0.83 -23.29
C ASN A 30 9.52 0.22 -21.87
N SER A 31 10.13 0.84 -20.86
CA SER A 31 10.03 0.40 -19.48
C SER A 31 8.57 0.39 -18.98
N SER A 32 7.79 1.40 -19.34
CA SER A 32 6.36 1.46 -19.01
C SER A 32 5.55 0.36 -19.70
N LYS A 33 5.85 0.04 -20.97
CA LYS A 33 5.21 -1.07 -21.70
C LYS A 33 5.55 -2.42 -21.08
N GLU A 34 6.83 -2.66 -20.79
CA GLU A 34 7.28 -3.90 -20.15
C GLU A 34 6.63 -4.09 -18.76
N ALA A 35 6.55 -3.04 -17.96
CA ALA A 35 5.88 -3.08 -16.66
C ALA A 35 4.38 -3.40 -16.82
N THR A 36 3.72 -2.82 -17.81
CA THR A 36 2.29 -3.07 -18.09
C THR A 36 2.07 -4.51 -18.57
N GLU A 37 2.93 -5.03 -19.45
CA GLU A 37 2.87 -6.42 -19.93
C GLU A 37 3.08 -7.41 -18.77
N GLN A 38 4.07 -7.14 -17.93
CA GLN A 38 4.34 -7.94 -16.73
C GLN A 38 3.14 -7.95 -15.77
N LEU A 39 2.55 -6.80 -15.48
CA LEU A 39 1.35 -6.69 -14.63
C LEU A 39 0.17 -7.46 -15.23
N ASN A 40 -0.04 -7.36 -16.55
CA ASN A 40 -1.09 -8.10 -17.24
C ASN A 40 -0.87 -9.63 -17.17
N LYS A 41 0.38 -10.09 -17.29
CA LYS A 41 0.73 -11.51 -17.13
C LYS A 41 0.46 -11.99 -15.71
N GLU A 42 0.90 -11.25 -14.72
CA GLU A 42 0.68 -11.55 -13.29
C GLU A 42 -0.81 -11.54 -12.95
N THR A 43 -1.59 -10.60 -13.48
CA THR A 43 -3.05 -10.54 -13.32
C THR A 43 -3.71 -11.81 -13.86
N LYS A 44 -3.34 -12.26 -15.06
CA LYS A 44 -3.86 -13.52 -15.63
C LYS A 44 -3.49 -14.73 -14.79
N GLN A 45 -2.31 -14.73 -14.16
CA GLN A 45 -1.90 -15.80 -13.24
C GLN A 45 -2.68 -15.75 -11.92
N ALA A 46 -2.84 -14.56 -11.35
CA ALA A 46 -3.58 -14.34 -10.12
C ALA A 46 -5.05 -14.78 -10.24
N LEU A 47 -5.71 -14.51 -11.39
CA LEU A 47 -7.10 -14.93 -11.64
C LEU A 47 -7.31 -16.46 -11.53
N LYS A 48 -6.25 -17.25 -11.78
CA LYS A 48 -6.29 -18.72 -11.72
C LYS A 48 -5.66 -19.29 -10.46
N ALA A 49 -5.10 -18.44 -9.61
CA ALA A 49 -4.34 -18.86 -8.45
C ALA A 49 -5.26 -19.33 -7.29
N ASP A 50 -4.74 -20.24 -6.50
CA ASP A 50 -5.40 -20.69 -5.26
C ASP A 50 -5.15 -19.72 -4.10
N LYS A 51 -5.77 -20.02 -2.94
CA LYS A 51 -5.67 -19.21 -1.72
C LYS A 51 -4.23 -18.94 -1.28
N LYS A 52 -3.30 -19.88 -1.51
CA LYS A 52 -1.89 -19.79 -1.04
C LYS A 52 -1.10 -18.68 -1.75
N ALA A 53 -1.53 -18.29 -2.94
CA ALA A 53 -0.90 -17.20 -3.68
C ALA A 53 -1.21 -15.81 -3.08
N PHE A 54 -2.23 -15.69 -2.25
CA PHE A 54 -2.70 -14.42 -1.66
C PHE A 54 -2.30 -14.33 -0.21
N PRO A 55 -1.20 -13.63 0.11
CA PRO A 55 -0.65 -13.61 1.46
C PRO A 55 -1.60 -13.01 2.50
N GLN A 56 -2.53 -12.13 2.09
CA GLN A 56 -3.55 -11.54 2.97
C GLN A 56 -4.51 -12.58 3.57
N LEU A 57 -4.73 -13.70 2.89
CA LEU A 57 -5.69 -14.73 3.31
C LEU A 57 -5.13 -15.73 4.33
N ASP A 58 -3.87 -15.60 4.70
CA ASP A 58 -3.23 -16.34 5.80
C ASP A 58 -2.90 -15.35 6.94
N LYS A 59 -3.16 -15.73 8.18
CA LYS A 59 -2.80 -14.92 9.37
C LYS A 59 -1.36 -15.14 9.84
N ALA A 60 -0.71 -16.22 9.42
CA ALA A 60 0.69 -16.48 9.75
C ALA A 60 1.61 -15.46 9.07
N VAL A 61 2.69 -15.09 9.76
CA VAL A 61 3.72 -14.17 9.22
C VAL A 61 4.83 -14.99 8.58
N ALA A 62 4.89 -15.01 7.25
CA ALA A 62 5.88 -15.77 6.48
C ALA A 62 7.30 -15.18 6.64
N LYS A 63 8.33 -15.98 6.30
CA LYS A 63 9.75 -15.57 6.45
C LYS A 63 10.08 -14.27 5.71
N ASN A 64 9.48 -14.05 4.56
CA ASN A 64 9.68 -12.87 3.68
C ASN A 64 8.68 -11.73 3.95
N GLU A 65 7.95 -11.77 5.05
CA GLU A 65 7.04 -10.72 5.50
C GLU A 65 7.61 -10.02 6.74
N ALA A 66 7.18 -8.78 6.97
CA ALA A 66 7.44 -8.06 8.22
C ALA A 66 6.18 -8.03 9.10
N GLN A 67 6.32 -7.58 10.35
CA GLN A 67 5.22 -7.49 11.30
C GLN A 67 5.38 -6.28 12.20
N VAL A 68 4.29 -5.57 12.44
CA VAL A 68 4.22 -4.43 13.36
C VAL A 68 3.04 -4.57 14.31
N LEU A 69 3.16 -3.95 15.48
CA LEU A 69 2.09 -3.75 16.44
C LEU A 69 1.81 -2.24 16.55
N ILE A 70 0.68 -1.79 16.05
CA ILE A 70 0.20 -0.42 16.25
C ILE A 70 -0.55 -0.38 17.58
N LYS A 71 -0.03 0.37 18.53
CA LYS A 71 -0.67 0.66 19.80
C LYS A 71 -1.48 1.95 19.67
N THR A 72 -2.76 1.91 19.99
CA THR A 72 -3.64 3.07 19.93
C THR A 72 -4.27 3.36 21.29
N SER A 73 -4.86 4.54 21.43
CA SER A 73 -5.65 4.89 22.63
C SER A 73 -6.93 4.04 22.80
N LYS A 74 -7.31 3.24 21.80
CA LYS A 74 -8.51 2.37 21.82
C LYS A 74 -8.18 0.87 21.83
N GLY A 75 -6.91 0.48 21.76
CA GLY A 75 -6.42 -0.91 21.76
C GLY A 75 -5.30 -1.13 20.73
N ASP A 76 -4.86 -2.37 20.62
CA ASP A 76 -3.74 -2.78 19.80
C ASP A 76 -4.22 -3.37 18.46
N ILE A 77 -3.45 -3.12 17.37
CA ILE A 77 -3.71 -3.66 16.03
C ILE A 77 -2.41 -4.32 15.54
N ASN A 78 -2.44 -5.61 15.30
CA ASN A 78 -1.30 -6.38 14.82
C ASN A 78 -1.41 -6.58 13.32
N ILE A 79 -0.38 -6.19 12.59
CA ILE A 79 -0.39 -6.13 11.12
C ILE A 79 0.85 -6.82 10.56
N LYS A 80 0.66 -7.67 9.57
CA LYS A 80 1.76 -8.16 8.74
C LYS A 80 1.90 -7.31 7.47
N LEU A 81 3.13 -7.16 6.97
CA LEU A 81 3.48 -6.32 5.84
C LEU A 81 4.11 -7.15 4.72
N PHE A 82 3.93 -6.70 3.47
CA PHE A 82 4.25 -7.44 2.26
C PHE A 82 5.38 -6.82 1.43
N PRO A 83 6.65 -6.82 1.90
CA PRO A 83 7.76 -6.16 1.19
C PRO A 83 8.08 -6.74 -0.19
N LYS A 84 7.63 -7.97 -0.49
CA LYS A 84 7.73 -8.54 -1.83
C LYS A 84 6.88 -7.82 -2.87
N TYR A 85 5.70 -7.33 -2.46
CA TYR A 85 4.69 -6.79 -3.36
C TYR A 85 4.63 -5.25 -3.35
N ALA A 86 5.04 -4.65 -2.23
CA ALA A 86 5.06 -3.20 -2.04
C ALA A 86 6.31 -2.78 -1.25
N PRO A 87 7.53 -2.96 -1.84
CA PRO A 87 8.78 -2.71 -1.15
C PRO A 87 8.95 -1.26 -0.70
N LEU A 88 8.58 -0.27 -1.51
CA LEU A 88 8.70 1.14 -1.14
C LEU A 88 7.74 1.50 0.00
N ALA A 89 6.47 1.12 -0.09
CA ALA A 89 5.49 1.41 0.96
C ALA A 89 5.90 0.76 2.29
N VAL A 90 6.37 -0.49 2.27
CA VAL A 90 6.83 -1.18 3.49
C VAL A 90 8.12 -0.56 4.04
N GLU A 91 9.11 -0.20 3.20
CA GLU A 91 10.33 0.47 3.63
C GLU A 91 10.01 1.81 4.28
N ASN A 92 9.20 2.62 3.62
CA ASN A 92 8.74 3.92 4.11
C ASN A 92 8.04 3.79 5.47
N PHE A 93 7.05 2.89 5.57
CA PHE A 93 6.28 2.70 6.79
C PHE A 93 7.14 2.16 7.95
N LEU A 94 7.99 1.16 7.72
CA LEU A 94 8.87 0.59 8.75
C LEU A 94 9.92 1.59 9.25
N THR A 95 10.45 2.43 8.36
CA THR A 95 11.42 3.46 8.72
C THR A 95 10.76 4.53 9.58
N HIS A 96 9.64 5.08 9.16
CA HIS A 96 8.84 6.01 9.96
C HIS A 96 8.43 5.41 11.33
N ALA A 97 8.04 4.14 11.36
CA ALA A 97 7.69 3.46 12.61
C ALA A 97 8.90 3.36 13.57
N LYS A 98 10.08 3.00 13.07
CA LYS A 98 11.33 2.92 13.86
C LYS A 98 11.79 4.28 14.39
N GLU A 99 11.59 5.33 13.60
CA GLU A 99 11.93 6.71 13.97
C GLU A 99 10.90 7.33 14.93
N GLY A 100 9.80 6.61 15.25
CA GLY A 100 8.73 7.12 16.11
C GLY A 100 7.88 8.20 15.45
N TYR A 101 7.97 8.37 14.13
CA TYR A 101 7.25 9.40 13.37
C TYR A 101 5.73 9.36 13.59
N TYR A 102 5.16 8.16 13.73
CA TYR A 102 3.72 7.99 13.92
C TYR A 102 3.25 8.19 15.37
N ASN A 103 4.16 8.33 16.34
CA ASN A 103 3.79 8.46 17.75
C ASN A 103 3.03 9.76 18.00
N GLY A 104 1.86 9.66 18.62
CA GLY A 104 0.99 10.79 18.91
C GLY A 104 0.11 11.26 17.75
N LEU A 105 0.29 10.72 16.52
CA LEU A 105 -0.54 11.06 15.38
C LEU A 105 -1.96 10.53 15.59
N SER A 106 -2.95 11.31 15.12
CA SER A 106 -4.36 10.97 15.23
C SER A 106 -4.85 10.15 14.04
N PHE A 107 -5.92 9.38 14.28
CA PHE A 107 -6.81 8.96 13.20
C PHE A 107 -7.68 10.18 12.86
N HIS A 108 -7.22 10.95 11.87
CA HIS A 108 -7.81 12.25 11.53
C HIS A 108 -9.05 12.14 10.64
N ARG A 109 -9.26 10.98 9.99
CA ARG A 109 -10.45 10.70 9.19
C ARG A 109 -10.93 9.29 9.45
N VAL A 110 -12.18 9.16 9.85
CA VAL A 110 -12.83 7.90 10.22
C VAL A 110 -14.22 7.84 9.59
N ILE A 111 -14.45 6.83 8.76
CA ILE A 111 -15.75 6.60 8.12
C ILE A 111 -16.17 5.17 8.43
N LYS A 112 -17.27 5.01 9.18
CA LYS A 112 -17.87 3.72 9.47
C LYS A 112 -18.27 3.03 8.16
N ASP A 113 -18.10 1.70 8.12
CA ASP A 113 -18.34 0.85 6.94
C ASP A 113 -17.49 1.25 5.72
N PHE A 114 -16.35 1.91 5.97
CA PHE A 114 -15.37 2.23 4.95
C PHE A 114 -13.92 2.02 5.47
N MET A 115 -13.33 3.02 6.16
CA MET A 115 -11.92 2.96 6.58
C MET A 115 -11.62 3.87 7.78
N ILE A 116 -10.47 3.64 8.41
CA ILE A 116 -9.84 4.56 9.37
C ILE A 116 -8.49 5.01 8.82
N GLN A 117 -8.21 6.32 8.80
CA GLN A 117 -7.02 6.93 8.19
C GLN A 117 -6.19 7.71 9.20
N SER A 118 -4.87 7.54 9.11
CA SER A 118 -3.88 8.17 9.98
C SER A 118 -2.57 8.45 9.20
N GLY A 119 -1.50 8.80 9.93
CA GLY A 119 -0.15 9.01 9.34
C GLY A 119 0.11 10.43 8.88
N ASP A 120 -0.81 11.36 9.17
CA ASP A 120 -0.65 12.79 8.91
C ASP A 120 -0.18 13.54 10.16
N PRO A 121 1.01 14.18 10.15
CA PRO A 121 1.49 14.98 11.27
C PRO A 121 0.67 16.24 11.52
N ASN A 122 0.00 16.78 10.51
CA ASN A 122 -0.88 17.95 10.66
C ASN A 122 -2.25 17.55 11.26
N GLY A 123 -2.69 16.31 11.03
CA GLY A 123 -3.97 15.80 11.53
C GLY A 123 -5.20 16.38 10.84
N ASP A 124 -5.05 16.92 9.64
CA ASP A 124 -6.10 17.53 8.82
C ASP A 124 -6.19 16.94 7.38
N GLY A 125 -5.34 15.96 7.08
CA GLY A 125 -5.26 15.29 5.78
C GLY A 125 -4.27 15.92 4.80
N THR A 126 -3.63 17.04 5.13
CA THR A 126 -2.77 17.80 4.20
C THR A 126 -1.29 17.46 4.32
N GLY A 127 -0.88 16.83 5.43
CA GLY A 127 0.52 16.58 5.74
C GLY A 127 1.02 15.18 5.40
N GLY A 128 2.28 14.97 5.70
CA GLY A 128 2.93 13.68 5.58
C GLY A 128 3.78 13.53 4.33
N LYS A 129 5.04 13.16 4.56
CA LYS A 129 6.05 12.99 3.51
C LYS A 129 6.67 11.61 3.57
N SER A 130 7.19 11.13 2.45
CA SER A 130 7.98 9.91 2.43
C SER A 130 9.35 10.12 3.09
N ILE A 131 9.99 9.02 3.47
CA ILE A 131 11.37 9.03 4.00
C ILE A 131 12.39 9.55 2.98
N TRP A 132 12.04 9.56 1.69
CA TRP A 132 12.89 10.00 0.59
C TRP A 132 12.68 11.46 0.19
N ASN A 133 11.61 12.10 0.67
CA ASN A 133 11.30 13.48 0.32
C ASN A 133 12.49 14.42 0.64
N GLY A 134 12.98 15.08 -0.39
CA GLY A 134 14.18 15.94 -0.30
C GLY A 134 15.53 15.21 -0.17
N LYS A 135 15.56 13.86 -0.14
CA LYS A 135 16.76 13.04 0.02
C LYS A 135 17.08 12.19 -1.21
N ASP A 136 16.09 11.55 -1.81
CA ASP A 136 16.25 10.69 -2.98
C ASP A 136 15.18 11.02 -4.03
N LYS A 137 15.54 11.88 -4.98
CA LYS A 137 14.65 12.33 -6.05
C LYS A 137 14.24 11.23 -7.04
N LYS A 138 14.93 10.08 -7.05
CA LYS A 138 14.54 8.93 -7.90
C LYS A 138 13.35 8.19 -7.32
N LYS A 139 13.22 8.16 -5.99
CA LYS A 139 12.10 7.52 -5.30
C LYS A 139 10.96 8.50 -5.02
N ASP A 140 11.28 9.77 -4.66
CA ASP A 140 10.31 10.83 -4.40
C ASP A 140 10.83 12.16 -4.95
N SER A 141 10.26 12.60 -6.08
CA SER A 141 10.63 13.85 -6.75
C SER A 141 10.16 15.12 -6.02
N GLY A 142 9.44 14.97 -4.92
CA GLY A 142 8.83 16.05 -4.12
C GLY A 142 7.31 15.94 -4.00
N ASN A 143 6.68 15.07 -4.81
CA ASN A 143 5.23 14.85 -4.83
C ASN A 143 4.81 13.53 -4.18
N GLY A 144 5.75 12.77 -3.62
CA GLY A 144 5.55 11.44 -3.09
C GLY A 144 6.14 10.34 -3.98
N PHE A 145 6.02 9.08 -3.53
CA PHE A 145 6.52 7.93 -4.27
C PHE A 145 5.40 7.20 -5.02
N VAL A 146 5.81 6.40 -6.01
CA VAL A 146 4.92 5.71 -6.95
C VAL A 146 4.00 4.70 -6.27
N ASN A 147 2.86 4.43 -6.89
CA ASN A 147 1.98 3.34 -6.49
C ASN A 147 2.62 1.98 -6.81
N GLU A 148 2.48 1.04 -5.88
CA GLU A 148 2.91 -0.35 -6.03
C GLU A 148 1.68 -1.25 -6.08
N ILE A 149 1.05 -1.34 -7.26
CA ILE A 149 -0.17 -2.12 -7.46
C ILE A 149 0.18 -3.56 -7.78
N SER A 150 -0.35 -4.50 -7.01
CA SER A 150 -0.12 -5.93 -7.21
C SER A 150 -1.43 -6.69 -7.37
N PRO A 151 -1.53 -7.63 -8.34
CA PRO A 151 -2.72 -8.47 -8.51
C PRO A 151 -2.86 -9.56 -7.43
N TYR A 152 -1.98 -9.57 -6.44
CA TYR A 152 -2.02 -10.47 -5.29
C TYR A 152 -2.43 -9.78 -3.99
N LEU A 153 -2.66 -8.45 -4.01
CA LEU A 153 -3.09 -7.66 -2.87
C LEU A 153 -4.35 -6.85 -3.21
N TYR A 154 -5.31 -6.88 -2.32
CA TYR A 154 -6.65 -6.31 -2.51
C TYR A 154 -7.08 -5.51 -1.27
N ASN A 155 -8.00 -4.57 -1.46
CA ASN A 155 -8.58 -3.78 -0.37
C ASN A 155 -9.67 -4.55 0.39
N ILE A 156 -9.41 -5.81 0.73
CA ILE A 156 -10.27 -6.62 1.59
C ILE A 156 -10.30 -6.06 3.01
N ARG A 157 -11.26 -6.50 3.83
CA ARG A 157 -11.36 -6.08 5.22
C ARG A 157 -10.04 -6.30 5.98
N GLY A 158 -9.58 -5.27 6.68
CA GLY A 158 -8.32 -5.26 7.44
C GLY A 158 -7.07 -5.05 6.60
N SER A 159 -7.16 -4.82 5.29
CA SER A 159 -5.98 -4.42 4.52
C SER A 159 -5.49 -3.03 4.93
N LEU A 160 -4.16 -2.88 4.98
CA LEU A 160 -3.45 -1.63 5.19
C LEU A 160 -2.96 -1.11 3.85
N ALA A 161 -3.35 0.11 3.48
CA ALA A 161 -3.00 0.73 2.22
C ALA A 161 -2.50 2.17 2.40
N MET A 162 -1.67 2.65 1.46
CA MET A 162 -1.24 4.05 1.41
C MET A 162 -2.40 4.94 1.01
N ALA A 163 -2.61 6.04 1.76
CA ALA A 163 -3.44 7.14 1.30
C ALA A 163 -2.62 8.04 0.37
N ASN A 164 -3.27 8.54 -0.68
CA ASN A 164 -2.65 9.45 -1.66
C ASN A 164 -3.66 10.49 -2.16
N ALA A 165 -3.17 11.56 -2.77
CA ALA A 165 -3.96 12.64 -3.39
C ALA A 165 -4.11 12.46 -4.91
N GLY A 166 -3.84 11.28 -5.42
CA GLY A 166 -3.81 10.87 -6.82
C GLY A 166 -2.71 9.85 -7.06
N ALA A 167 -2.61 9.32 -8.26
CA ALA A 167 -1.58 8.34 -8.59
C ALA A 167 -0.18 8.86 -8.27
N ASP A 168 0.66 8.01 -7.68
CA ASP A 168 2.08 8.28 -7.43
C ASP A 168 2.37 9.47 -6.48
N THR A 169 1.45 9.71 -5.52
CA THR A 169 1.61 10.77 -4.51
C THR A 169 1.64 10.21 -3.08
N ASN A 170 2.20 9.01 -2.90
CA ASN A 170 2.26 8.37 -1.59
C ASN A 170 3.26 9.09 -0.66
N GLY A 171 2.82 9.42 0.54
CA GLY A 171 3.64 10.06 1.58
C GLY A 171 3.80 9.17 2.81
N SER A 172 3.34 9.64 3.97
CA SER A 172 3.30 8.88 5.22
C SER A 172 1.89 8.42 5.61
N GLN A 173 0.83 8.97 4.97
CA GLN A 173 -0.54 8.64 5.33
C GLN A 173 -0.94 7.24 4.88
N PHE A 174 -1.71 6.55 5.71
CA PHE A 174 -2.22 5.21 5.45
C PHE A 174 -3.65 5.06 5.96
N PHE A 175 -4.35 4.07 5.46
CA PHE A 175 -5.67 3.70 5.97
C PHE A 175 -5.79 2.18 6.16
N ILE A 176 -6.70 1.79 7.06
CA ILE A 176 -7.09 0.40 7.27
C ILE A 176 -8.54 0.23 6.81
N ASN A 177 -8.78 -0.68 5.88
CA ASN A 177 -10.11 -0.98 5.38
C ASN A 177 -10.97 -1.64 6.46
N GLN A 178 -12.10 -1.02 6.81
CA GLN A 178 -12.94 -1.45 7.93
C GLN A 178 -14.27 -2.05 7.49
N SER A 179 -14.79 -1.70 6.31
CA SER A 179 -16.13 -2.12 5.84
C SER A 179 -16.41 -3.60 6.13
N GLN A 180 -17.61 -3.87 6.64
CA GLN A 180 -18.15 -5.22 6.88
C GLN A 180 -19.20 -5.61 5.83
N GLN A 181 -19.43 -4.75 4.84
CA GLN A 181 -20.46 -5.00 3.81
C GLN A 181 -20.01 -6.09 2.86
N ASP A 182 -20.91 -7.01 2.53
CA ASP A 182 -20.69 -8.04 1.50
C ASP A 182 -20.71 -7.40 0.10
N HIS A 183 -19.54 -7.32 -0.52
CA HIS A 183 -19.37 -6.85 -1.89
C HIS A 183 -19.19 -7.97 -2.91
N SER A 184 -19.18 -9.23 -2.50
CA SER A 184 -18.86 -10.38 -3.35
C SER A 184 -19.77 -10.50 -4.58
N LYS A 185 -21.06 -10.18 -4.43
CA LYS A 185 -22.06 -10.27 -5.49
C LYS A 185 -21.88 -9.24 -6.62
N GLN A 186 -21.10 -8.18 -6.38
CA GLN A 186 -20.83 -7.11 -7.35
C GLN A 186 -19.59 -7.40 -8.19
N LEU A 187 -18.83 -8.45 -7.84
CA LEU A 187 -17.53 -8.76 -8.43
C LEU A 187 -17.65 -9.90 -9.46
N SER A 188 -16.86 -9.77 -10.53
CA SER A 188 -16.79 -10.78 -11.59
C SER A 188 -15.53 -11.61 -11.46
N ASP A 189 -15.66 -12.95 -11.53
CA ASP A 189 -14.53 -13.89 -11.53
C ASP A 189 -13.66 -13.81 -12.80
N LYS A 190 -14.09 -13.05 -13.80
CA LYS A 190 -13.26 -12.68 -14.96
C LYS A 190 -12.24 -11.58 -14.65
N LYS A 191 -12.46 -10.81 -13.58
CA LYS A 191 -11.63 -9.65 -13.20
C LYS A 191 -10.97 -9.80 -11.82
N VAL A 192 -11.60 -10.56 -10.92
CA VAL A 192 -11.15 -10.74 -9.53
C VAL A 192 -11.05 -12.23 -9.24
N PRO A 193 -9.97 -12.73 -8.61
CA PRO A 193 -9.82 -14.13 -8.24
C PRO A 193 -10.96 -14.60 -7.34
N LYS A 194 -11.50 -15.82 -7.57
CA LYS A 194 -12.64 -16.37 -6.80
C LYS A 194 -12.40 -16.37 -5.28
N VAL A 195 -11.17 -16.63 -4.85
CA VAL A 195 -10.81 -16.63 -3.42
C VAL A 195 -10.84 -15.22 -2.82
N ILE A 196 -10.58 -14.19 -3.63
CA ILE A 196 -10.68 -12.77 -3.24
C ILE A 196 -12.14 -12.31 -3.26
N ILE A 197 -12.93 -12.74 -4.25
CA ILE A 197 -14.40 -12.51 -4.23
C ILE A 197 -14.98 -13.06 -2.92
N LYS A 198 -14.57 -14.27 -2.52
CA LYS A 198 -14.97 -14.85 -1.23
C LYS A 198 -14.48 -14.02 -0.04
N ALA A 199 -13.27 -13.43 -0.08
CA ALA A 199 -12.81 -12.55 0.98
C ALA A 199 -13.63 -11.26 1.08
N TYR A 200 -14.12 -10.72 -0.04
CA TYR A 200 -15.02 -9.57 -0.06
C TYR A 200 -16.44 -9.86 0.44
N SER A 201 -16.82 -11.12 0.69
CA SER A 201 -18.06 -11.40 1.43
C SER A 201 -17.95 -11.07 2.92
N GLU A 202 -16.73 -10.99 3.45
CA GLU A 202 -16.43 -10.57 4.82
C GLU A 202 -16.19 -9.05 4.96
N GLY A 203 -16.21 -8.33 3.82
CA GLY A 203 -16.03 -6.87 3.78
C GLY A 203 -14.79 -6.40 3.04
N GLY A 204 -14.57 -5.10 3.10
CA GLY A 204 -13.52 -4.39 2.38
C GLY A 204 -14.09 -3.41 1.35
N ASN A 205 -13.24 -2.84 0.52
CA ASN A 205 -13.60 -1.76 -0.41
C ASN A 205 -13.05 -2.04 -1.82
N PRO A 206 -13.69 -2.90 -2.62
CA PRO A 206 -13.17 -3.30 -3.93
C PRO A 206 -13.04 -2.14 -4.93
N SER A 207 -13.74 -1.03 -4.72
CA SER A 207 -13.59 0.18 -5.55
C SER A 207 -12.23 0.86 -5.43
N LEU A 208 -11.45 0.51 -4.40
CA LEU A 208 -10.10 1.04 -4.16
C LEU A 208 -9.01 0.19 -4.83
N ASP A 209 -9.35 -1.00 -5.33
CA ASP A 209 -8.39 -1.89 -5.99
C ASP A 209 -7.81 -1.24 -7.24
N GLY A 210 -6.49 -1.35 -7.40
CA GLY A 210 -5.76 -0.74 -8.51
C GLY A 210 -5.49 0.77 -8.36
N GLY A 211 -6.09 1.46 -7.38
CA GLY A 211 -5.85 2.89 -7.13
C GLY A 211 -4.92 3.17 -5.95
N TYR A 212 -4.85 2.25 -5.01
CA TYR A 212 -4.11 2.43 -3.76
C TYR A 212 -3.16 1.26 -3.50
N THR A 213 -1.94 1.58 -3.06
CA THR A 213 -0.92 0.59 -2.71
C THR A 213 -1.31 -0.15 -1.43
N VAL A 214 -1.79 -1.38 -1.56
CA VAL A 214 -1.98 -2.28 -0.41
C VAL A 214 -0.63 -2.87 -0.03
N PHE A 215 -0.21 -2.72 1.24
CA PHE A 215 1.10 -3.16 1.70
C PHE A 215 1.09 -3.96 2.99
N GLY A 216 -0.10 -4.17 3.60
CA GLY A 216 -0.24 -4.95 4.83
C GLY A 216 -1.63 -5.51 5.02
N GLN A 217 -1.78 -6.34 6.08
CA GLN A 217 -3.03 -6.96 6.50
C GLN A 217 -3.08 -7.10 8.01
N VAL A 218 -4.17 -6.67 8.62
CA VAL A 218 -4.46 -6.93 10.04
C VAL A 218 -4.60 -8.43 10.25
N ILE A 219 -3.83 -8.97 11.19
CA ILE A 219 -3.87 -10.39 11.57
C ILE A 219 -4.56 -10.61 12.92
N SER A 220 -4.57 -9.58 13.79
CA SER A 220 -5.40 -9.52 15.01
C SER A 220 -5.64 -8.06 15.41
N GLY A 221 -6.71 -7.76 16.15
CA GLY A 221 -7.08 -6.40 16.55
C GLY A 221 -8.08 -5.73 15.60
N MET A 222 -8.80 -6.49 14.76
CA MET A 222 -9.90 -5.92 13.95
C MET A 222 -11.02 -5.34 14.81
N GLU A 223 -11.23 -5.86 16.00
CA GLU A 223 -12.17 -5.29 17.01
C GLU A 223 -11.75 -3.88 17.44
N THR A 224 -10.45 -3.59 17.49
CA THR A 224 -9.93 -2.23 17.75
C THR A 224 -10.21 -1.31 16.54
N VAL A 225 -10.02 -1.80 15.31
CA VAL A 225 -10.34 -1.06 14.08
C VAL A 225 -11.84 -0.73 14.04
N ASP A 226 -12.71 -1.68 14.37
CA ASP A 226 -14.17 -1.48 14.43
C ASP A 226 -14.55 -0.48 15.52
N LYS A 227 -13.91 -0.57 16.70
CA LYS A 227 -14.13 0.38 17.81
C LYS A 227 -13.75 1.80 17.38
N ILE A 228 -12.63 1.98 16.68
CA ILE A 228 -12.23 3.30 16.15
C ILE A 228 -13.22 3.77 15.09
N ALA A 229 -13.66 2.90 14.18
CA ALA A 229 -14.60 3.26 13.12
C ALA A 229 -16.02 3.61 13.62
N SER A 230 -16.34 3.24 14.85
CA SER A 230 -17.67 3.44 15.45
C SER A 230 -17.78 4.68 16.33
N VAL A 231 -16.71 5.49 16.43
CA VAL A 231 -16.75 6.71 17.25
C VAL A 231 -17.58 7.81 16.59
N GLU A 232 -18.06 8.75 17.39
CA GLU A 232 -18.69 9.95 16.86
C GLU A 232 -17.68 10.81 16.09
N VAL A 233 -18.11 11.27 14.92
CA VAL A 233 -17.31 12.12 14.03
C VAL A 233 -17.99 13.47 13.79
N THR A 234 -17.22 14.44 13.33
CA THR A 234 -17.70 15.72 12.82
C THR A 234 -18.28 15.55 11.41
N LYS A 235 -18.80 16.64 10.82
CA LYS A 235 -19.29 16.64 9.42
C LYS A 235 -18.17 16.38 8.39
N SER A 236 -16.90 16.50 8.79
CA SER A 236 -15.71 16.24 7.97
C SER A 236 -15.05 14.89 8.33
N ASP A 237 -15.80 13.95 8.88
CA ASP A 237 -15.34 12.59 9.25
C ASP A 237 -14.19 12.57 10.28
N GLN A 238 -13.92 13.65 10.99
CA GLN A 238 -12.92 13.71 12.04
C GLN A 238 -13.52 13.23 13.36
N PRO A 239 -12.88 12.30 14.10
CA PRO A 239 -13.35 11.91 15.43
C PRO A 239 -13.50 13.09 16.37
N LYS A 240 -14.66 13.22 17.06
CA LYS A 240 -14.89 14.25 18.07
C LYS A 240 -13.97 14.09 19.28
N GLU A 241 -13.70 12.86 19.68
CA GLU A 241 -12.69 12.50 20.68
C GLU A 241 -11.41 12.10 19.95
N LYS A 242 -10.27 12.73 20.26
CA LYS A 242 -8.98 12.46 19.61
C LYS A 242 -8.54 11.01 19.89
N ILE A 243 -8.38 10.23 18.83
CA ILE A 243 -7.83 8.86 18.87
C ILE A 243 -6.43 8.90 18.30
N THR A 244 -5.45 8.39 19.06
CA THR A 244 -4.05 8.50 18.69
C THR A 244 -3.36 7.14 18.55
N ILE A 245 -2.35 7.10 17.71
CA ILE A 245 -1.30 6.06 17.71
C ILE A 245 -0.35 6.41 18.87
N THR A 246 -0.29 5.57 19.89
CA THR A 246 0.68 5.74 20.99
C THR A 246 2.08 5.33 20.59
N SER A 247 2.20 4.25 19.81
CA SER A 247 3.47 3.81 19.20
C SER A 247 3.22 2.76 18.13
N ILE A 248 4.19 2.61 17.21
CA ILE A 248 4.24 1.45 16.30
C ILE A 248 5.51 0.67 16.60
N LYS A 249 5.36 -0.57 17.10
CA LYS A 249 6.49 -1.47 17.39
C LYS A 249 6.74 -2.40 16.22
N VAL A 250 7.96 -2.45 15.73
CA VAL A 250 8.40 -3.43 14.73
C VAL A 250 8.67 -4.75 15.44
N ILE A 251 7.79 -5.74 15.27
CA ILE A 251 7.90 -7.08 15.87
C ILE A 251 8.84 -7.95 15.04
N LYS A 252 8.71 -7.86 13.72
CA LYS A 252 9.59 -8.53 12.77
C LYS A 252 9.95 -7.55 11.66
N GLY A 253 11.25 -7.21 11.56
CA GLY A 253 11.76 -6.34 10.51
C GLY A 253 11.95 -7.05 9.18
N TYR A 254 12.34 -6.29 8.16
CA TYR A 254 12.75 -6.76 6.85
C TYR A 254 14.03 -6.05 6.42
N LYS A 255 14.92 -6.75 5.70
CA LYS A 255 16.13 -6.14 5.09
C LYS A 255 15.83 -5.88 3.63
N PHE A 256 15.75 -4.62 3.28
CA PHE A 256 15.69 -4.17 1.89
C PHE A 256 17.08 -4.28 1.27
N LYS A 257 17.14 -4.63 -0.02
CA LYS A 257 18.39 -4.75 -0.79
C LYS A 257 18.75 -3.41 -1.40
#